data_3807ca1d2df405f91fd5237540a2764c
#
_entry.id   3807ca1d2df405f91fd5237540a2764c
#
_cell.length_a   1.000
_cell.length_b   1.000
_cell.length_c   1.000
_cell.angle_alpha   90.00
_cell.angle_beta   90.00
_cell.angle_gamma   90.00
#
_symmetry.space_group_name_H-M   'P 1'
#
loop_
_entity.id
_entity.type
_entity.pdbx_description
1 polymer ?
#
loop_
_entity_poly.entity_id
_entity_poly.type
_entity_poly.pdbx_seq_one_letter_code
_entity_poly.pdbx_strand_id
1 'polypeptide(L)'
;VIDTIEPHDSVERYTNLGVECIQGDATIRSPYEVEVGGKTITTKTIIVASGARPFLPPIPGLSEVQPLTSDSLWSLTVQPKKLLVMGAGPIGCELAQSFQRLGTEVVLVDMADRLMPREDKDVSEYMLDIFKQEGITVLLEHQIVGFKKSDQGYAAQLKSDARESDVSFDRVMVAVGRKANTDGLGLEKLGIEVARTGTIKVDEYLRTKYPNIYACGDVAGPFQFTHMASYQAWFASLNAMLGGLWRSKANYRVVPWATFTDPEVARVGLSELDAIEQKIPYDVTRYDMAHLDRALADGEAHGFVKVLTVPGKDKLLGATIVGYHAGEMIGEFVFAMTHNMGLGKISAVTHIY
;
A
#
# COMPACT_ATOMS: atom_id res chain seq x y z
N VAL A 1 14.58 10.45 -12.13
CA VAL A 1 13.54 9.39 -12.05
C VAL A 1 12.17 9.97 -12.37
N ILE A 2 11.71 11.01 -11.65
CA ILE A 2 10.38 11.63 -11.88
C ILE A 2 10.25 12.06 -13.34
N ASP A 3 11.18 12.88 -13.85
CA ASP A 3 11.17 13.38 -15.24
C ASP A 3 11.19 12.26 -16.30
N THR A 4 11.67 11.07 -15.92
CA THR A 4 11.71 9.90 -16.81
C THR A 4 10.37 9.15 -16.84
N ILE A 5 9.64 9.14 -15.71
CA ILE A 5 8.38 8.40 -15.55
C ILE A 5 7.17 9.25 -15.95
N GLU A 6 7.18 10.56 -15.63
CA GLU A 6 6.06 11.47 -15.88
C GLU A 6 5.50 11.41 -17.32
N PRO A 7 6.32 11.32 -18.39
CA PRO A 7 5.79 11.22 -19.75
C PRO A 7 4.90 10.00 -20.01
N HIS A 8 5.06 8.92 -19.20
CA HIS A 8 4.26 7.70 -19.38
C HIS A 8 2.79 7.88 -19.01
N ASP A 9 2.48 8.85 -18.14
CA ASP A 9 1.12 9.13 -17.67
C ASP A 9 0.65 10.54 -18.08
N SER A 10 1.35 11.15 -19.06
CA SER A 10 1.09 12.53 -19.49
C SER A 10 -0.18 12.67 -20.32
N VAL A 11 -0.81 13.85 -20.24
CA VAL A 11 -1.94 14.27 -21.10
C VAL A 11 -1.55 14.17 -22.57
N GLU A 12 -0.31 14.53 -22.93
CA GLU A 12 0.21 14.46 -24.28
C GLU A 12 0.18 13.03 -24.84
N ARG A 13 0.66 12.07 -24.06
CA ARG A 13 0.65 10.64 -24.45
C ARG A 13 -0.77 10.15 -24.71
N TYR A 14 -1.71 10.42 -23.81
CA TYR A 14 -3.08 9.96 -23.98
C TYR A 14 -3.79 10.66 -25.14
N THR A 15 -3.52 11.94 -25.36
CA THR A 15 -4.04 12.69 -26.54
C THR A 15 -3.53 12.07 -27.84
N ASN A 16 -2.24 11.73 -27.91
CA ASN A 16 -1.63 11.05 -29.07
C ASN A 16 -2.22 9.64 -29.31
N LEU A 17 -2.74 9.00 -28.26
CA LEU A 17 -3.49 7.74 -28.37
C LEU A 17 -4.98 7.94 -28.77
N GLY A 18 -5.43 9.17 -28.99
CA GLY A 18 -6.78 9.49 -29.39
C GLY A 18 -7.77 9.70 -28.23
N VAL A 19 -7.25 9.85 -27.00
CA VAL A 19 -8.08 10.13 -25.82
C VAL A 19 -8.30 11.64 -25.69
N GLU A 20 -9.55 12.08 -25.55
CA GLU A 20 -9.87 13.47 -25.20
C GLU A 20 -9.67 13.66 -23.69
N CYS A 21 -8.60 14.36 -23.30
CA CYS A 21 -8.28 14.66 -21.91
C CYS A 21 -8.91 16.00 -21.51
N ILE A 22 -9.81 15.98 -20.52
CA ILE A 22 -10.47 17.17 -19.99
C ILE A 22 -10.09 17.33 -18.52
N GLN A 23 -9.40 18.42 -18.20
CA GLN A 23 -9.00 18.74 -16.84
C GLN A 23 -10.11 19.47 -16.09
N GLY A 24 -10.36 19.09 -14.84
CA GLY A 24 -11.31 19.73 -13.96
C GLY A 24 -11.95 18.76 -12.96
N ASP A 25 -12.72 19.33 -12.03
CA ASP A 25 -13.51 18.55 -11.09
C ASP A 25 -14.72 17.93 -11.79
N ALA A 26 -14.74 16.60 -11.85
CA ALA A 26 -15.79 15.85 -12.51
C ALA A 26 -16.90 15.46 -11.53
N THR A 27 -18.15 15.62 -11.93
CA THR A 27 -19.34 15.19 -11.16
C THR A 27 -20.25 14.34 -12.04
N ILE A 28 -20.63 13.16 -11.58
CA ILE A 28 -21.59 12.29 -12.26
C ILE A 28 -23.01 12.83 -11.99
N ARG A 29 -23.69 13.25 -13.04
CA ARG A 29 -25.04 13.84 -12.96
C ARG A 29 -26.15 12.83 -13.13
N SER A 30 -25.91 11.84 -13.97
CA SER A 30 -26.79 10.70 -14.21
C SER A 30 -25.97 9.46 -14.57
N PRO A 31 -26.55 8.27 -14.72
CA PRO A 31 -25.80 7.10 -15.17
C PRO A 31 -25.12 7.26 -16.54
N TYR A 32 -25.47 8.30 -17.28
CA TYR A 32 -24.99 8.55 -18.64
C TYR A 32 -24.40 9.94 -18.85
N GLU A 33 -24.26 10.73 -17.78
CA GLU A 33 -23.79 12.11 -17.89
C GLU A 33 -22.74 12.44 -16.82
N VAL A 34 -21.66 13.05 -17.26
CA VAL A 34 -20.59 13.59 -16.42
C VAL A 34 -20.42 15.07 -16.73
N GLU A 35 -20.43 15.91 -15.71
CA GLU A 35 -20.11 17.33 -15.82
C GLU A 35 -18.68 17.57 -15.37
N VAL A 36 -17.93 18.31 -16.18
CA VAL A 36 -16.55 18.73 -15.87
C VAL A 36 -16.29 20.11 -16.45
N GLY A 37 -15.82 21.07 -15.64
CA GLY A 37 -15.52 22.43 -16.10
C GLY A 37 -16.72 23.16 -16.76
N GLY A 38 -17.95 22.90 -16.32
CA GLY A 38 -19.20 23.47 -16.88
C GLY A 38 -19.65 22.81 -18.19
N LYS A 39 -18.95 21.78 -18.69
CA LYS A 39 -19.37 20.97 -19.84
C LYS A 39 -20.04 19.69 -19.39
N THR A 40 -21.14 19.32 -20.03
CA THR A 40 -21.78 18.02 -19.84
C THR A 40 -21.34 17.06 -20.95
N ILE A 41 -20.82 15.92 -20.57
CA ILE A 41 -20.41 14.84 -21.45
C ILE A 41 -21.42 13.70 -21.31
N THR A 42 -21.91 13.18 -22.41
CA THR A 42 -22.77 11.99 -22.41
C THR A 42 -21.98 10.77 -22.82
N THR A 43 -22.20 9.65 -22.13
CA THR A 43 -21.47 8.40 -22.36
C THR A 43 -22.31 7.17 -22.07
N LYS A 44 -21.99 6.06 -22.71
CA LYS A 44 -22.64 4.76 -22.44
C LYS A 44 -22.14 4.13 -21.15
N THR A 45 -20.90 4.40 -20.75
CA THR A 45 -20.24 3.76 -19.62
C THR A 45 -19.33 4.74 -18.91
N ILE A 46 -19.30 4.67 -17.58
CA ILE A 46 -18.43 5.47 -16.71
C ILE A 46 -17.54 4.53 -15.93
N ILE A 47 -16.24 4.83 -15.88
CA ILE A 47 -15.29 4.17 -14.97
C ILE A 47 -14.72 5.22 -14.03
N VAL A 48 -14.97 5.06 -12.72
CA VAL A 48 -14.44 5.92 -11.67
C VAL A 48 -13.08 5.37 -11.25
N ALA A 49 -12.01 6.10 -11.51
CA ALA A 49 -10.63 5.75 -11.18
C ALA A 49 -9.94 6.91 -10.44
N SER A 50 -10.67 7.58 -9.55
CA SER A 50 -10.23 8.79 -8.83
C SER A 50 -9.16 8.55 -7.75
N GLY A 51 -8.82 7.29 -7.47
CA GLY A 51 -7.75 6.92 -6.54
C GLY A 51 -8.02 7.28 -5.09
N ALA A 52 -6.95 7.55 -4.37
CA ALA A 52 -6.98 7.97 -2.97
C ALA A 52 -5.90 9.04 -2.70
N ARG A 53 -6.05 9.76 -1.60
CA ARG A 53 -5.08 10.75 -1.11
C ARG A 53 -4.57 10.35 0.28
N PRO A 54 -3.40 10.85 0.72
CA PRO A 54 -2.94 10.68 2.09
C PRO A 54 -3.98 11.17 3.10
N PHE A 55 -4.17 10.41 4.17
CA PHE A 55 -5.04 10.82 5.27
C PHE A 55 -4.26 11.69 6.25
N LEU A 56 -4.71 12.92 6.46
CA LEU A 56 -4.21 13.81 7.50
C LEU A 56 -5.18 13.77 8.68
N PRO A 57 -4.78 13.21 9.83
CA PRO A 57 -5.65 13.15 11.01
C PRO A 57 -5.86 14.53 11.61
N PRO A 58 -7.01 14.80 12.26
CA PRO A 58 -7.33 16.09 12.84
C PRO A 58 -6.61 16.28 14.19
N ILE A 59 -5.28 16.29 14.18
CA ILE A 59 -4.44 16.52 15.36
C ILE A 59 -4.19 18.01 15.51
N PRO A 60 -4.38 18.60 16.71
CA PRO A 60 -4.10 20.02 16.97
C PRO A 60 -2.68 20.41 16.54
N GLY A 61 -2.55 21.51 15.79
CA GLY A 61 -1.28 22.04 15.31
C GLY A 61 -0.68 21.33 14.10
N LEU A 62 -1.23 20.20 13.61
CA LEU A 62 -0.66 19.46 12.48
C LEU A 62 -0.57 20.32 11.20
N SER A 63 -1.60 21.09 10.89
CA SER A 63 -1.60 21.97 9.69
C SER A 63 -0.55 23.09 9.79
N GLU A 64 -0.21 23.52 10.98
CA GLU A 64 0.74 24.62 11.23
C GLU A 64 2.19 24.20 10.98
N VAL A 65 2.49 22.89 11.08
CA VAL A 65 3.83 22.32 10.89
C VAL A 65 4.09 21.87 9.44
N GLN A 66 3.15 22.15 8.53
CA GLN A 66 3.26 21.84 7.09
C GLN A 66 3.71 20.38 6.84
N PRO A 67 2.88 19.39 7.19
CA PRO A 67 3.25 17.98 7.12
C PRO A 67 3.57 17.54 5.69
N LEU A 68 4.62 16.76 5.55
CA LEU A 68 4.90 16.00 4.34
C LEU A 68 3.96 14.78 4.26
N THR A 69 3.64 14.39 3.05
CA THR A 69 2.88 13.18 2.74
C THR A 69 3.53 12.45 1.58
N SER A 70 3.07 11.25 1.25
CA SER A 70 3.52 10.52 0.06
C SER A 70 3.29 11.29 -1.26
N ASP A 71 2.42 12.30 -1.27
CA ASP A 71 2.16 13.12 -2.46
C ASP A 71 3.07 14.37 -2.51
N SER A 72 3.41 14.97 -1.37
CA SER A 72 4.12 16.25 -1.29
C SER A 72 5.63 16.13 -1.05
N LEU A 73 6.10 14.99 -0.57
CA LEU A 73 7.50 14.79 -0.21
C LEU A 73 8.46 14.95 -1.41
N TRP A 74 8.00 14.66 -2.62
CA TRP A 74 8.80 14.70 -3.85
C TRP A 74 9.24 16.11 -4.28
N SER A 75 8.61 17.15 -3.72
CA SER A 75 9.00 18.55 -3.90
C SER A 75 10.06 19.03 -2.91
N LEU A 76 10.52 18.17 -2.00
CA LEU A 76 11.48 18.51 -0.98
C LEU A 76 12.87 18.76 -1.61
N THR A 77 13.38 19.98 -1.50
CA THR A 77 14.68 20.38 -2.04
C THR A 77 15.78 20.50 -0.98
N VAL A 78 15.39 20.46 0.30
CA VAL A 78 16.32 20.56 1.44
C VAL A 78 16.08 19.38 2.35
N GLN A 79 17.13 18.62 2.60
CA GLN A 79 17.10 17.48 3.51
C GLN A 79 16.83 17.94 4.94
N PRO A 80 15.81 17.40 5.64
CA PRO A 80 15.62 17.68 7.07
C PRO A 80 16.76 17.10 7.89
N LYS A 81 17.18 17.81 8.94
CA LYS A 81 18.14 17.27 9.90
C LYS A 81 17.48 16.22 10.81
N LYS A 82 16.22 16.47 11.19
CA LYS A 82 15.44 15.58 12.02
C LYS A 82 14.01 15.42 11.47
N LEU A 83 13.66 14.20 11.09
CA LEU A 83 12.35 13.84 10.53
C LEU A 83 11.56 13.04 11.54
N LEU A 84 10.36 13.51 11.88
CA LEU A 84 9.36 12.72 12.58
C LEU A 84 8.50 12.00 11.55
N VAL A 85 8.48 10.67 11.57
CA VAL A 85 7.60 9.85 10.74
C VAL A 85 6.44 9.36 11.59
N MET A 86 5.23 9.72 11.21
CA MET A 86 3.98 9.30 11.86
C MET A 86 3.36 8.17 11.04
N GLY A 87 3.34 6.97 11.63
CA GLY A 87 2.82 5.76 11.01
C GLY A 87 3.92 4.73 10.69
N ALA A 88 3.80 3.51 11.25
CA ALA A 88 4.72 2.39 11.09
C ALA A 88 4.22 1.35 10.07
N GLY A 89 3.34 1.74 9.16
CA GLY A 89 2.95 0.95 7.99
C GLY A 89 4.04 0.95 6.90
N PRO A 90 3.82 0.27 5.76
CA PRO A 90 4.82 0.16 4.68
C PRO A 90 5.44 1.49 4.27
N ILE A 91 4.63 2.48 3.91
CA ILE A 91 5.11 3.81 3.47
C ILE A 91 5.97 4.49 4.54
N GLY A 92 5.53 4.43 5.81
CA GLY A 92 6.28 5.03 6.91
C GLY A 92 7.63 4.33 7.13
N CYS A 93 7.66 3.01 7.07
CA CYS A 93 8.88 2.22 7.21
C CYS A 93 9.87 2.47 6.05
N GLU A 94 9.41 2.43 4.81
CA GLU A 94 10.24 2.70 3.62
C GLU A 94 10.89 4.08 3.67
N LEU A 95 10.10 5.11 3.97
CA LEU A 95 10.58 6.48 4.01
C LEU A 95 11.44 6.76 5.24
N ALA A 96 11.11 6.19 6.40
CA ALA A 96 11.94 6.29 7.60
C ALA A 96 13.35 5.76 7.34
N GLN A 97 13.46 4.56 6.77
CA GLN A 97 14.75 3.95 6.46
C GLN A 97 15.51 4.73 5.37
N SER A 98 14.81 5.17 4.32
CA SER A 98 15.41 5.95 3.24
C SER A 98 16.02 7.26 3.75
N PHE A 99 15.28 8.02 4.56
CA PHE A 99 15.79 9.28 5.12
C PHE A 99 16.92 9.07 6.12
N GLN A 100 16.84 8.01 6.95
CA GLN A 100 17.91 7.65 7.88
C GLN A 100 19.22 7.36 7.12
N ARG A 101 19.16 6.57 6.05
CA ARG A 101 20.31 6.24 5.20
C ARG A 101 20.88 7.43 4.45
N LEU A 102 20.05 8.44 4.16
CA LEU A 102 20.49 9.72 3.60
C LEU A 102 21.12 10.64 4.65
N GLY A 103 21.15 10.28 5.93
CA GLY A 103 21.79 11.03 7.01
C GLY A 103 20.84 11.94 7.80
N THR A 104 19.54 11.79 7.66
CA THR A 104 18.54 12.45 8.50
C THR A 104 18.35 11.67 9.80
N GLU A 105 18.33 12.33 10.96
CA GLU A 105 17.91 11.71 12.22
C GLU A 105 16.41 11.40 12.16
N VAL A 106 16.02 10.12 12.24
CA VAL A 106 14.62 9.71 12.09
C VAL A 106 14.04 9.22 13.40
N VAL A 107 12.85 9.75 13.74
CA VAL A 107 12.00 9.24 14.80
C VAL A 107 10.70 8.75 14.18
N LEU A 108 10.41 7.45 14.29
CA LEU A 108 9.18 6.83 13.81
C LEU A 108 8.25 6.57 14.98
N VAL A 109 6.99 7.04 14.86
CA VAL A 109 5.97 6.95 15.92
C VAL A 109 4.73 6.26 15.39
N ASP A 110 4.21 5.29 16.13
CA ASP A 110 2.91 4.66 15.85
C ASP A 110 2.17 4.28 17.15
N MET A 111 0.85 4.24 17.06
CA MET A 111 -0.02 3.75 18.14
C MET A 111 -0.03 2.20 18.19
N ALA A 112 0.35 1.53 17.12
CA ALA A 112 0.45 0.08 17.07
C ALA A 112 1.58 -0.43 17.97
N ASP A 113 1.47 -1.69 18.39
CA ASP A 113 2.46 -2.39 19.21
C ASP A 113 3.68 -2.88 18.41
N ARG A 114 3.65 -2.76 17.07
CA ARG A 114 4.70 -3.28 16.17
C ARG A 114 4.80 -2.52 14.84
N LEU A 115 5.95 -2.66 14.17
CA LEU A 115 6.15 -2.23 12.79
C LEU A 115 5.31 -3.11 11.85
N MET A 116 4.84 -2.53 10.74
CA MET A 116 4.10 -3.28 9.71
C MET A 116 3.02 -4.18 10.32
N PRO A 117 2.01 -3.63 11.01
CA PRO A 117 1.10 -4.39 11.88
C PRO A 117 0.24 -5.43 11.14
N ARG A 118 0.26 -5.41 9.81
CA ARG A 118 -0.39 -6.44 8.97
C ARG A 118 0.50 -7.67 8.74
N GLU A 119 1.78 -7.59 9.05
CA GLU A 119 2.72 -8.70 8.93
C GLU A 119 2.77 -9.51 10.23
N ASP A 120 3.28 -10.73 10.14
CA ASP A 120 3.47 -11.59 11.31
C ASP A 120 4.47 -10.96 12.30
N LYS A 121 4.36 -11.37 13.56
CA LYS A 121 5.15 -10.80 14.65
C LYS A 121 6.65 -10.96 14.43
N ASP A 122 7.09 -12.11 13.93
CA ASP A 122 8.50 -12.40 13.65
C ASP A 122 9.07 -11.49 12.55
N VAL A 123 8.26 -11.11 11.55
CA VAL A 123 8.63 -10.11 10.54
C VAL A 123 8.80 -8.74 11.17
N SER A 124 7.82 -8.32 11.98
CA SER A 124 7.86 -7.02 12.67
C SER A 124 9.03 -6.88 13.62
N GLU A 125 9.32 -7.93 14.40
CA GLU A 125 10.47 -7.98 15.32
C GLU A 125 11.79 -7.91 14.56
N TYR A 126 11.91 -8.68 13.46
CA TYR A 126 13.10 -8.67 12.62
C TYR A 126 13.37 -7.26 12.04
N MET A 127 12.37 -6.61 11.48
CA MET A 127 12.50 -5.26 10.92
C MET A 127 12.77 -4.20 12.00
N LEU A 128 12.22 -4.37 13.20
CA LEU A 128 12.50 -3.48 14.34
C LEU A 128 13.99 -3.53 14.75
N ASP A 129 14.58 -4.71 14.75
CA ASP A 129 16.01 -4.86 15.06
C ASP A 129 16.89 -4.21 13.99
N ILE A 130 16.54 -4.36 12.70
CA ILE A 130 17.23 -3.66 11.59
C ILE A 130 17.14 -2.14 11.78
N PHE A 131 15.95 -1.61 12.02
CA PHE A 131 15.75 -0.16 12.19
C PHE A 131 16.55 0.40 13.37
N LYS A 132 16.60 -0.32 14.49
CA LYS A 132 17.41 0.05 15.65
C LYS A 132 18.92 0.03 15.33
N GLN A 133 19.39 -0.99 14.59
CA GLN A 133 20.79 -1.09 14.16
C GLN A 133 21.19 0.06 13.24
N GLU A 134 20.27 0.52 12.39
CA GLU A 134 20.47 1.69 11.52
C GLU A 134 20.34 3.04 12.25
N GLY A 135 19.98 3.03 13.54
CA GLY A 135 19.87 4.25 14.37
C GLY A 135 18.52 4.95 14.30
N ILE A 136 17.49 4.33 13.73
CA ILE A 136 16.13 4.87 13.74
C ILE A 136 15.54 4.74 15.14
N THR A 137 15.08 5.86 15.72
CA THR A 137 14.32 5.83 16.98
C THR A 137 12.89 5.42 16.69
N VAL A 138 12.48 4.25 17.18
CA VAL A 138 11.12 3.71 16.99
C VAL A 138 10.34 3.79 18.30
N LEU A 139 9.21 4.51 18.28
CA LEU A 139 8.30 4.73 19.40
C LEU A 139 6.93 4.10 19.06
N LEU A 140 6.75 2.84 19.41
CA LEU A 140 5.49 2.12 19.29
C LEU A 140 4.62 2.34 20.52
N GLU A 141 3.32 2.10 20.43
CA GLU A 141 2.33 2.37 21.49
C GLU A 141 2.33 3.83 21.96
N HIS A 142 2.68 4.75 21.03
CA HIS A 142 2.69 6.18 21.29
C HIS A 142 1.69 6.91 20.38
N GLN A 143 0.82 7.69 20.98
CA GLN A 143 -0.12 8.56 20.27
C GLN A 143 0.43 9.98 20.20
N ILE A 144 0.44 10.57 19.00
CA ILE A 144 0.68 12.01 18.85
C ILE A 144 -0.62 12.74 19.14
N VAL A 145 -0.63 13.58 20.18
CA VAL A 145 -1.82 14.30 20.63
C VAL A 145 -1.82 15.77 20.25
N GLY A 146 -0.69 16.32 19.81
CA GLY A 146 -0.58 17.71 19.39
C GLY A 146 0.78 18.06 18.81
N PHE A 147 0.82 19.18 18.11
CA PHE A 147 2.04 19.78 17.57
C PHE A 147 2.16 21.23 18.05
N LYS A 148 3.38 21.68 18.31
CA LYS A 148 3.64 23.05 18.75
C LYS A 148 4.98 23.55 18.16
N LYS A 149 5.12 24.87 18.07
CA LYS A 149 6.42 25.50 17.79
C LYS A 149 7.32 25.36 19.02
N SER A 150 8.61 25.19 18.80
CA SER A 150 9.66 25.16 19.81
C SER A 150 10.81 26.09 19.41
N ASP A 151 11.72 26.37 20.32
CA ASP A 151 12.91 27.21 20.06
C ASP A 151 13.83 26.62 18.99
N GLN A 152 13.73 25.30 18.72
CA GLN A 152 14.57 24.55 17.78
C GLN A 152 13.78 24.03 16.57
N GLY A 153 12.62 24.62 16.24
CA GLY A 153 11.77 24.18 15.14
C GLY A 153 10.37 23.82 15.61
N TYR A 154 10.03 22.54 15.61
CA TYR A 154 8.72 22.03 16.03
C TYR A 154 8.86 20.91 17.07
N ALA A 155 7.80 20.66 17.83
CA ALA A 155 7.71 19.52 18.72
C ALA A 155 6.35 18.82 18.59
N ALA A 156 6.37 17.50 18.60
CA ALA A 156 5.18 16.66 18.74
C ALA A 156 5.01 16.23 20.19
N GLN A 157 3.81 16.38 20.70
CA GLN A 157 3.41 15.91 22.03
C GLN A 157 2.95 14.46 21.93
N LEU A 158 3.66 13.57 22.60
CA LEU A 158 3.40 12.13 22.60
C LEU A 158 2.75 11.72 23.92
N LYS A 159 1.82 10.79 23.81
CA LYS A 159 1.20 10.12 24.95
C LYS A 159 1.31 8.61 24.79
N SER A 160 1.80 7.95 25.82
CA SER A 160 1.75 6.50 26.01
C SER A 160 1.12 6.17 27.35
N ASP A 161 0.87 4.89 27.65
CA ASP A 161 0.33 4.46 28.94
C ASP A 161 1.24 4.85 30.11
N ALA A 162 2.55 4.93 29.89
CA ALA A 162 3.54 5.20 30.92
C ALA A 162 3.77 6.70 31.18
N ARG A 163 3.68 7.55 30.16
CA ARG A 163 4.07 8.97 30.25
C ARG A 163 3.66 9.81 29.04
N GLU A 164 3.69 11.12 29.28
CA GLU A 164 3.72 12.13 28.22
C GLU A 164 5.16 12.57 27.95
N SER A 165 5.50 12.86 26.70
CA SER A 165 6.81 13.34 26.29
C SER A 165 6.70 14.19 25.02
N ASP A 166 7.73 14.99 24.77
CA ASP A 166 7.85 15.78 23.54
C ASP A 166 8.98 15.24 22.68
N VAL A 167 8.78 15.24 21.37
CA VAL A 167 9.82 14.94 20.37
C VAL A 167 9.98 16.15 19.45
N SER A 168 11.20 16.73 19.44
CA SER A 168 11.54 17.81 18.52
C SER A 168 11.80 17.29 17.11
N PHE A 169 11.50 18.10 16.08
CA PHE A 169 11.73 17.76 14.67
C PHE A 169 11.79 19.02 13.79
N ASP A 170 12.39 18.91 12.60
CA ASP A 170 12.38 19.95 11.57
C ASP A 170 11.20 19.76 10.61
N ARG A 171 10.91 18.53 10.25
CA ARG A 171 9.80 18.13 9.37
C ARG A 171 9.05 16.93 9.93
N VAL A 172 7.76 16.86 9.65
CA VAL A 172 6.94 15.68 9.96
C VAL A 172 6.41 15.07 8.67
N MET A 173 6.54 13.75 8.55
CA MET A 173 5.96 12.93 7.49
C MET A 173 4.75 12.18 8.05
N VAL A 174 3.58 12.34 7.41
CA VAL A 174 2.35 11.64 7.79
C VAL A 174 2.10 10.48 6.86
N ALA A 175 2.15 9.26 7.39
CA ALA A 175 2.01 7.98 6.69
C ALA A 175 1.00 7.04 7.39
N VAL A 176 -0.10 7.58 7.94
CA VAL A 176 -1.11 6.84 8.73
C VAL A 176 -2.29 6.32 7.91
N GLY A 177 -2.14 6.24 6.60
CA GLY A 177 -3.13 5.68 5.69
C GLY A 177 -3.55 6.61 4.58
N ARG A 178 -4.50 6.14 3.78
CA ARG A 178 -5.04 6.84 2.60
C ARG A 178 -6.56 6.91 2.68
N LYS A 179 -7.14 7.98 2.16
CA LYS A 179 -8.60 8.16 2.03
C LYS A 179 -8.98 8.12 0.56
N ALA A 180 -9.92 7.25 0.19
CA ALA A 180 -10.44 7.17 -1.17
C ALA A 180 -11.08 8.50 -1.62
N ASN A 181 -10.87 8.88 -2.88
CA ASN A 181 -11.38 10.13 -3.44
C ASN A 181 -12.82 9.93 -3.95
N THR A 182 -13.76 9.92 -3.03
CA THR A 182 -15.21 9.76 -3.30
C THR A 182 -15.99 11.07 -3.19
N ASP A 183 -15.40 12.07 -2.57
CA ASP A 183 -16.04 13.37 -2.33
C ASP A 183 -16.23 14.15 -3.67
N GLY A 184 -17.35 14.84 -3.85
CA GLY A 184 -17.61 15.72 -5.03
C GLY A 184 -18.01 14.99 -6.32
N LEU A 185 -17.94 13.66 -6.36
CA LEU A 185 -18.28 12.87 -7.54
C LEU A 185 -19.78 12.75 -7.82
N GLY A 186 -20.66 13.22 -6.92
CA GLY A 186 -22.11 13.13 -7.06
C GLY A 186 -22.71 11.76 -6.72
N LEU A 187 -21.96 10.89 -6.04
CA LEU A 187 -22.34 9.52 -5.74
C LEU A 187 -23.62 9.44 -4.89
N GLU A 188 -23.76 10.34 -3.90
CA GLU A 188 -24.90 10.41 -2.98
C GLU A 188 -26.21 10.69 -3.73
N LYS A 189 -26.18 11.61 -4.70
CA LYS A 189 -27.36 11.96 -5.52
C LYS A 189 -27.84 10.80 -6.36
N LEU A 190 -26.93 9.95 -6.80
CA LEU A 190 -27.22 8.72 -7.51
C LEU A 190 -27.51 7.55 -6.55
N GLY A 191 -27.31 7.73 -5.25
CA GLY A 191 -27.42 6.68 -4.23
C GLY A 191 -26.41 5.55 -4.49
N ILE A 192 -25.24 5.85 -5.05
CA ILE A 192 -24.12 4.91 -5.14
C ILE A 192 -23.52 4.79 -3.74
N GLU A 193 -23.44 3.57 -3.25
CA GLU A 193 -23.04 3.28 -1.88
C GLU A 193 -21.52 3.44 -1.70
N VAL A 194 -21.13 4.19 -0.67
CA VAL A 194 -19.75 4.25 -0.16
C VAL A 194 -19.68 3.40 1.09
N ALA A 195 -18.75 2.45 1.12
CA ALA A 195 -18.54 1.55 2.23
C ALA A 195 -17.99 2.27 3.47
N ARG A 196 -17.99 1.64 4.64
CA ARG A 196 -17.39 2.20 5.87
C ARG A 196 -15.91 2.51 5.74
N THR A 197 -15.21 1.82 4.85
CA THR A 197 -13.80 2.06 4.48
C THR A 197 -13.61 3.34 3.66
N GLY A 198 -14.69 4.01 3.25
CA GLY A 198 -14.65 5.19 2.38
C GLY A 198 -14.58 4.87 0.89
N THR A 199 -14.55 3.61 0.49
CA THR A 199 -14.44 3.17 -0.91
C THR A 199 -15.81 3.02 -1.57
N ILE A 200 -15.89 3.18 -2.90
CA ILE A 200 -17.11 2.90 -3.66
C ILE A 200 -17.40 1.39 -3.62
N LYS A 201 -18.62 1.03 -3.22
CA LYS A 201 -19.03 -0.37 -3.21
C LYS A 201 -19.28 -0.86 -4.64
N VAL A 202 -18.57 -1.93 -5.01
CA VAL A 202 -18.68 -2.59 -6.31
C VAL A 202 -18.94 -4.09 -6.15
N ASP A 203 -19.48 -4.71 -7.19
CA ASP A 203 -19.61 -6.16 -7.27
C ASP A 203 -18.31 -6.82 -7.79
N GLU A 204 -18.31 -8.14 -7.97
CA GLU A 204 -17.18 -8.91 -8.48
C GLU A 204 -16.77 -8.57 -9.93
N TYR A 205 -17.62 -7.82 -10.65
CA TYR A 205 -17.35 -7.29 -11.99
C TYR A 205 -16.92 -5.83 -11.97
N LEU A 206 -16.67 -5.27 -10.78
CA LEU A 206 -16.33 -3.87 -10.53
C LEU A 206 -17.44 -2.86 -10.86
N ARG A 207 -18.71 -3.31 -10.91
CA ARG A 207 -19.86 -2.44 -11.13
C ARG A 207 -20.39 -1.89 -9.82
N THR A 208 -20.81 -0.66 -9.85
CA THR A 208 -21.66 -0.08 -8.80
C THR A 208 -23.07 -0.68 -8.88
N LYS A 209 -24.03 -0.13 -8.17
CA LYS A 209 -25.45 -0.51 -8.37
C LYS A 209 -25.95 -0.23 -9.79
N TYR A 210 -25.29 0.64 -10.55
CA TYR A 210 -25.58 0.87 -11.96
C TYR A 210 -24.73 -0.05 -12.83
N PRO A 211 -25.34 -0.80 -13.77
CA PRO A 211 -24.61 -1.79 -14.56
C PRO A 211 -23.58 -1.20 -15.52
N ASN A 212 -23.63 0.11 -15.76
CA ASN A 212 -22.76 0.86 -16.66
C ASN A 212 -21.83 1.84 -15.92
N ILE A 213 -21.84 1.88 -14.58
CA ILE A 213 -20.89 2.66 -13.78
C ILE A 213 -20.00 1.69 -13.02
N TYR A 214 -18.72 1.72 -13.32
CA TYR A 214 -17.67 0.91 -12.71
C TYR A 214 -16.79 1.77 -11.81
N ALA A 215 -16.07 1.13 -10.87
CA ALA A 215 -14.99 1.76 -10.14
C ALA A 215 -13.80 0.82 -10.01
N CYS A 216 -12.57 1.34 -10.08
CA CYS A 216 -11.33 0.58 -9.98
C CYS A 216 -10.23 1.37 -9.26
N GLY A 217 -9.22 0.65 -8.76
CA GLY A 217 -8.11 1.19 -8.00
C GLY A 217 -8.49 1.54 -6.56
N ASP A 218 -7.72 2.45 -5.95
CA ASP A 218 -7.86 2.80 -4.53
C ASP A 218 -9.26 3.29 -4.15
N VAL A 219 -10.00 3.88 -5.08
CA VAL A 219 -11.36 4.35 -4.84
C VAL A 219 -12.36 3.22 -4.65
N ALA A 220 -12.08 2.02 -5.20
CA ALA A 220 -12.92 0.84 -5.08
C ALA A 220 -12.44 -0.13 -3.99
N GLY A 221 -11.12 -0.18 -3.70
CA GLY A 221 -10.56 -1.18 -2.77
C GLY A 221 -10.72 -2.62 -3.31
N PRO A 222 -10.57 -3.64 -2.46
CA PRO A 222 -10.19 -3.62 -1.04
C PRO A 222 -8.69 -3.33 -0.81
N PHE A 223 -7.87 -3.40 -1.86
CA PHE A 223 -6.42 -3.17 -1.79
C PHE A 223 -6.06 -1.83 -2.46
N GLN A 224 -5.17 -1.07 -1.82
CA GLN A 224 -4.68 0.22 -2.30
C GLN A 224 -3.23 0.08 -2.78
N PHE A 225 -3.03 -0.70 -3.85
CA PHE A 225 -1.74 -0.95 -4.49
C PHE A 225 -1.82 -0.61 -5.97
N THR A 226 -0.74 -0.07 -6.53
CA THR A 226 -0.66 0.31 -7.95
C THR A 226 -0.92 -0.87 -8.89
N HIS A 227 -0.35 -2.06 -8.60
CA HIS A 227 -0.58 -3.26 -9.39
C HIS A 227 -2.04 -3.74 -9.29
N MET A 228 -2.72 -3.54 -8.15
CA MET A 228 -4.13 -3.86 -8.01
C MET A 228 -5.02 -2.86 -8.75
N ALA A 229 -4.64 -1.58 -8.80
CA ALA A 229 -5.33 -0.60 -9.63
C ALA A 229 -5.27 -0.97 -11.11
N SER A 230 -4.09 -1.36 -11.63
CA SER A 230 -3.93 -1.85 -13.00
C SER A 230 -4.73 -3.13 -13.27
N TYR A 231 -4.68 -4.09 -12.36
CA TYR A 231 -5.46 -5.32 -12.44
C TYR A 231 -6.97 -5.04 -12.52
N GLN A 232 -7.49 -4.21 -11.63
CA GLN A 232 -8.91 -3.82 -11.63
C GLN A 232 -9.28 -3.01 -12.88
N ALA A 233 -8.42 -2.09 -13.32
CA ALA A 233 -8.66 -1.28 -14.52
C ALA A 233 -8.82 -2.15 -15.77
N TRP A 234 -8.03 -3.22 -15.89
CA TRP A 234 -8.17 -4.21 -16.97
C TRP A 234 -9.57 -4.83 -16.96
N PHE A 235 -10.04 -5.36 -15.82
CA PHE A 235 -11.37 -5.97 -15.72
C PHE A 235 -12.50 -4.96 -15.89
N ALA A 236 -12.37 -3.77 -15.30
CA ALA A 236 -13.38 -2.72 -15.47
C ALA A 236 -13.53 -2.32 -16.94
N SER A 237 -12.40 -2.16 -17.66
CA SER A 237 -12.39 -1.81 -19.08
C SER A 237 -12.98 -2.92 -19.95
N LEU A 238 -12.59 -4.17 -19.74
CA LEU A 238 -13.18 -5.30 -20.47
C LEU A 238 -14.69 -5.40 -20.23
N ASN A 239 -15.12 -5.29 -18.98
CA ASN A 239 -16.55 -5.35 -18.65
C ASN A 239 -17.33 -4.16 -19.18
N ALA A 240 -16.72 -2.97 -19.23
CA ALA A 240 -17.30 -1.78 -19.82
C ALA A 240 -17.52 -1.91 -21.33
N MET A 241 -16.58 -2.52 -22.05
CA MET A 241 -16.64 -2.71 -23.50
C MET A 241 -17.49 -3.90 -23.91
N LEU A 242 -17.33 -5.04 -23.21
CA LEU A 242 -17.87 -6.35 -23.64
C LEU A 242 -18.94 -6.91 -22.70
N GLY A 243 -19.29 -6.22 -21.62
CA GLY A 243 -20.16 -6.73 -20.54
C GLY A 243 -21.57 -7.16 -20.94
N GLY A 244 -22.00 -6.82 -22.16
CA GLY A 244 -23.24 -7.37 -22.76
C GLY A 244 -23.07 -8.79 -23.33
N LEU A 245 -21.85 -9.18 -23.72
CA LEU A 245 -21.54 -10.45 -24.37
C LEU A 245 -20.73 -11.38 -23.45
N TRP A 246 -19.79 -10.82 -22.72
CA TRP A 246 -18.91 -11.56 -21.80
C TRP A 246 -18.54 -10.69 -20.60
N ARG A 247 -18.38 -11.32 -19.43
CA ARG A 247 -18.01 -10.66 -18.18
C ARG A 247 -16.88 -11.41 -17.49
N SER A 248 -15.91 -10.66 -17.02
CA SER A 248 -14.77 -11.18 -16.27
C SER A 248 -14.80 -10.68 -14.83
N LYS A 249 -14.63 -11.62 -13.88
CA LYS A 249 -14.62 -11.35 -12.44
C LYS A 249 -13.23 -10.96 -11.98
N ALA A 250 -13.12 -9.92 -11.18
CA ALA A 250 -11.92 -9.66 -10.42
C ALA A 250 -11.76 -10.72 -9.31
N ASN A 251 -10.57 -11.32 -9.22
CA ASN A 251 -10.29 -12.38 -8.25
C ASN A 251 -9.16 -11.93 -7.31
N TYR A 252 -9.46 -11.85 -6.03
CA TYR A 252 -8.55 -11.39 -4.98
C TYR A 252 -7.96 -12.52 -4.13
N ARG A 253 -8.07 -13.78 -4.59
CA ARG A 253 -7.57 -14.96 -3.85
C ARG A 253 -6.05 -14.95 -3.72
N VAL A 254 -5.36 -14.45 -4.72
CA VAL A 254 -3.89 -14.38 -4.74
C VAL A 254 -3.48 -12.95 -5.07
N VAL A 255 -3.19 -12.19 -4.03
CA VAL A 255 -2.73 -10.79 -4.14
C VAL A 255 -1.40 -10.69 -3.43
N PRO A 256 -0.31 -10.42 -4.16
CA PRO A 256 0.98 -10.16 -3.55
C PRO A 256 1.12 -8.69 -3.14
N TRP A 257 1.99 -8.42 -2.19
CA TRP A 257 2.52 -7.07 -1.92
C TRP A 257 3.94 -7.14 -1.40
N ALA A 258 4.65 -6.04 -1.52
CA ALA A 258 5.97 -5.87 -0.95
C ALA A 258 6.07 -4.53 -0.25
N THR A 259 6.82 -4.49 0.84
CA THR A 259 7.35 -3.29 1.48
C THR A 259 8.81 -3.20 1.08
N PHE A 260 9.18 -2.11 0.44
CA PHE A 260 10.50 -1.88 -0.17
C PHE A 260 11.50 -1.28 0.83
N THR A 261 11.49 -1.82 2.05
CA THR A 261 12.58 -1.63 3.01
C THR A 261 13.79 -2.47 2.57
N ASP A 262 14.90 -2.36 3.29
CA ASP A 262 16.05 -3.21 3.12
C ASP A 262 16.40 -3.85 4.48
N PRO A 263 16.20 -5.17 4.63
CA PRO A 263 15.66 -6.11 3.63
C PRO A 263 14.20 -5.81 3.26
N GLU A 264 13.81 -6.22 2.02
CA GLU A 264 12.42 -6.16 1.58
C GLU A 264 11.55 -7.15 2.35
N VAL A 265 10.27 -6.81 2.50
CA VAL A 265 9.26 -7.71 3.07
C VAL A 265 8.18 -7.94 2.02
N ALA A 266 8.09 -9.16 1.48
CA ALA A 266 7.10 -9.52 0.50
C ALA A 266 6.18 -10.64 1.00
N ARG A 267 4.88 -10.55 0.65
CA ARG A 267 3.89 -11.56 1.04
C ARG A 267 2.86 -11.82 -0.05
N VAL A 268 2.38 -13.07 -0.08
CA VAL A 268 1.20 -13.48 -0.85
C VAL A 268 0.36 -14.46 -0.04
N GLY A 269 -0.95 -14.32 -0.09
CA GLY A 269 -1.88 -15.19 0.64
C GLY A 269 -1.91 -14.91 2.14
N LEU A 270 -2.17 -15.95 2.94
CA LEU A 270 -2.36 -15.82 4.39
C LEU A 270 -1.03 -15.68 5.13
N SER A 271 -1.00 -14.79 6.11
CA SER A 271 -0.03 -14.82 7.21
C SER A 271 -0.50 -15.80 8.30
N GLU A 272 0.34 -16.07 9.29
CA GLU A 272 -0.07 -16.80 10.50
C GLU A 272 -1.18 -16.05 11.24
N LEU A 273 -1.08 -14.71 11.32
CA LEU A 273 -2.13 -13.87 11.93
C LEU A 273 -3.46 -14.03 11.21
N ASP A 274 -3.45 -13.97 9.86
CA ASP A 274 -4.66 -14.16 9.06
C ASP A 274 -5.25 -15.57 9.25
N ALA A 275 -4.39 -16.59 9.29
CA ALA A 275 -4.82 -17.99 9.48
C ALA A 275 -5.43 -18.21 10.86
N ILE A 276 -4.85 -17.62 11.91
CA ILE A 276 -5.36 -17.68 13.29
C ILE A 276 -6.72 -16.98 13.38
N GLU A 277 -6.83 -15.74 12.84
CA GLU A 277 -8.07 -14.97 12.87
C GLU A 277 -9.21 -15.70 12.13
N GLN A 278 -8.89 -16.29 10.97
CA GLN A 278 -9.84 -17.05 10.16
C GLN A 278 -10.05 -18.49 10.64
N LYS A 279 -9.33 -18.93 11.69
CA LYS A 279 -9.38 -20.31 12.22
C LYS A 279 -9.04 -21.37 11.16
N ILE A 280 -8.12 -21.05 10.26
CA ILE A 280 -7.62 -21.95 9.23
C ILE A 280 -6.41 -22.70 9.79
N PRO A 281 -6.45 -24.05 9.89
CA PRO A 281 -5.29 -24.83 10.32
C PRO A 281 -4.19 -24.78 9.27
N TYR A 282 -2.93 -24.69 9.72
CA TYR A 282 -1.77 -24.59 8.85
C TYR A 282 -0.55 -25.28 9.44
N ASP A 283 0.37 -25.71 8.57
CA ASP A 283 1.75 -26.08 8.89
C ASP A 283 2.65 -24.94 8.41
N VAL A 284 3.75 -24.68 9.16
CA VAL A 284 4.76 -23.66 8.83
C VAL A 284 6.05 -24.34 8.40
N THR A 285 6.58 -23.91 7.26
CA THR A 285 7.97 -24.19 6.85
C THR A 285 8.72 -22.88 6.80
N ARG A 286 9.84 -22.80 7.51
CA ARG A 286 10.73 -21.63 7.53
C ARG A 286 12.14 -22.04 7.12
N TYR A 287 12.78 -21.20 6.34
CA TYR A 287 14.16 -21.33 5.92
C TYR A 287 14.87 -19.98 6.04
N ASP A 288 15.99 -19.94 6.77
CA ASP A 288 16.74 -18.71 6.98
C ASP A 288 17.75 -18.49 5.84
N MET A 289 17.84 -17.27 5.32
CA MET A 289 18.72 -16.88 4.21
C MET A 289 20.21 -17.09 4.55
N ALA A 290 20.56 -17.12 5.84
CA ALA A 290 21.93 -17.41 6.31
C ALA A 290 22.46 -18.80 5.89
N HIS A 291 21.60 -19.69 5.43
CA HIS A 291 21.96 -21.02 4.93
C HIS A 291 22.07 -21.09 3.39
N LEU A 292 21.91 -19.97 2.68
CA LEU A 292 22.04 -19.89 1.23
C LEU A 292 23.44 -19.41 0.84
N ASP A 293 24.20 -20.23 0.14
CA ASP A 293 25.57 -19.90 -0.31
C ASP A 293 25.58 -18.64 -1.18
N ARG A 294 24.57 -18.45 -2.04
CA ARG A 294 24.46 -17.25 -2.87
C ARG A 294 24.24 -15.99 -2.02
N ALA A 295 23.40 -16.04 -1.02
CA ALA A 295 23.16 -14.91 -0.13
C ALA A 295 24.43 -14.58 0.68
N LEU A 296 25.16 -15.60 1.13
CA LEU A 296 26.46 -15.41 1.79
C LEU A 296 27.49 -14.75 0.86
N ALA A 297 27.55 -15.17 -0.40
CA ALA A 297 28.49 -14.61 -1.38
C ALA A 297 28.18 -13.14 -1.71
N ASP A 298 26.90 -12.75 -1.71
CA ASP A 298 26.45 -11.38 -1.96
C ASP A 298 26.54 -10.47 -0.73
N GLY A 299 26.79 -11.03 0.46
CA GLY A 299 26.71 -10.27 1.71
C GLY A 299 25.28 -10.03 2.21
N GLU A 300 24.29 -10.70 1.63
CA GLU A 300 22.84 -10.52 1.85
C GLU A 300 22.23 -11.74 2.59
N ALA A 301 23.03 -12.41 3.42
CA ALA A 301 22.63 -13.62 4.15
C ALA A 301 21.75 -13.32 5.38
N HIS A 302 20.79 -12.42 5.23
CA HIS A 302 19.88 -12.00 6.28
C HIS A 302 18.43 -12.10 5.80
N GLY A 303 17.53 -12.45 6.75
CA GLY A 303 16.14 -12.67 6.46
C GLY A 303 15.75 -14.15 6.38
N PHE A 304 14.56 -14.41 5.89
CA PHE A 304 13.97 -15.75 5.83
C PHE A 304 12.85 -15.88 4.81
N VAL A 305 12.57 -17.11 4.41
CA VAL A 305 11.34 -17.52 3.71
C VAL A 305 10.46 -18.29 4.68
N LYS A 306 9.20 -17.91 4.80
CA LYS A 306 8.18 -18.61 5.60
C LYS A 306 7.00 -18.97 4.71
N VAL A 307 6.63 -20.25 4.69
CA VAL A 307 5.54 -20.77 3.86
C VAL A 307 4.51 -21.45 4.73
N LEU A 308 3.25 -21.10 4.53
CA LEU A 308 2.10 -21.74 5.16
C LEU A 308 1.47 -22.73 4.19
N THR A 309 1.23 -23.95 4.65
CA THR A 309 0.58 -25.01 3.88
C THR A 309 -0.60 -25.61 4.64
N VAL A 310 -1.50 -26.28 3.93
CA VAL A 310 -2.56 -27.08 4.56
C VAL A 310 -1.91 -28.23 5.33
N PRO A 311 -2.31 -28.52 6.59
CA PRO A 311 -1.69 -29.54 7.42
C PRO A 311 -1.58 -30.89 6.72
N GLY A 312 -0.35 -31.43 6.71
CA GLY A 312 -0.01 -32.70 6.06
C GLY A 312 -0.13 -32.70 4.53
N LYS A 313 -0.22 -31.52 3.88
CA LYS A 313 -0.28 -31.37 2.43
C LYS A 313 0.69 -30.28 1.98
N ASP A 314 1.04 -30.31 0.70
CA ASP A 314 1.88 -29.31 0.06
C ASP A 314 1.11 -28.09 -0.51
N LYS A 315 -0.22 -28.05 -0.31
CA LYS A 315 -1.08 -26.96 -0.81
C LYS A 315 -0.76 -25.65 -0.08
N LEU A 316 -0.33 -24.66 -0.85
CA LEU A 316 0.02 -23.34 -0.36
C LEU A 316 -1.21 -22.58 0.17
N LEU A 317 -1.07 -21.98 1.35
CA LEU A 317 -1.99 -21.02 1.95
C LEU A 317 -1.43 -19.59 1.87
N GLY A 318 -0.12 -19.44 2.03
CA GLY A 318 0.56 -18.17 1.92
C GLY A 318 2.07 -18.33 1.99
N ALA A 319 2.79 -17.28 1.61
CA ALA A 319 4.23 -17.19 1.72
C ALA A 319 4.63 -15.77 2.10
N THR A 320 5.63 -15.66 2.98
CA THR A 320 6.27 -14.40 3.38
C THR A 320 7.77 -14.54 3.19
N ILE A 321 8.39 -13.57 2.55
CA ILE A 321 9.83 -13.49 2.34
C ILE A 321 10.32 -12.18 2.94
N VAL A 322 11.31 -12.26 3.79
CA VAL A 322 12.09 -11.12 4.27
C VAL A 322 13.51 -11.31 3.75
N GLY A 323 14.00 -10.38 2.93
CA GLY A 323 15.34 -10.53 2.34
C GLY A 323 15.55 -9.64 1.12
N TYR A 324 16.77 -9.70 0.59
CA TYR A 324 17.14 -9.04 -0.64
C TYR A 324 16.32 -9.57 -1.82
N HIS A 325 15.73 -8.68 -2.63
CA HIS A 325 14.84 -9.03 -3.74
C HIS A 325 13.61 -9.89 -3.39
N ALA A 326 13.08 -9.75 -2.17
CA ALA A 326 11.89 -10.50 -1.76
C ALA A 326 10.68 -10.23 -2.68
N GLY A 327 10.57 -8.99 -3.21
CA GLY A 327 9.51 -8.59 -4.13
C GLY A 327 9.53 -9.36 -5.45
N GLU A 328 10.71 -9.72 -5.96
CA GLU A 328 10.86 -10.57 -7.14
C GLU A 328 10.66 -12.04 -6.80
N MET A 329 11.26 -12.53 -5.71
CA MET A 329 11.17 -13.92 -5.31
C MET A 329 9.76 -14.39 -5.00
N ILE A 330 8.90 -13.52 -4.45
CA ILE A 330 7.51 -13.86 -4.13
C ILE A 330 6.70 -14.25 -5.37
N GLY A 331 7.12 -13.82 -6.56
CA GLY A 331 6.46 -14.08 -7.83
C GLY A 331 6.26 -15.56 -8.13
N GLU A 332 7.18 -16.43 -7.71
CA GLU A 332 7.05 -17.88 -7.87
C GLU A 332 5.89 -18.44 -7.05
N PHE A 333 5.75 -18.00 -5.80
CA PHE A 333 4.61 -18.37 -4.95
C PHE A 333 3.30 -17.83 -5.50
N VAL A 334 3.29 -16.61 -6.05
CA VAL A 334 2.11 -16.02 -6.71
C VAL A 334 1.68 -16.89 -7.88
N PHE A 335 2.61 -17.31 -8.74
CA PHE A 335 2.33 -18.19 -9.88
C PHE A 335 1.80 -19.55 -9.41
N ALA A 336 2.48 -20.19 -8.46
CA ALA A 336 2.08 -21.49 -7.94
C ALA A 336 0.68 -21.45 -7.30
N MET A 337 0.41 -20.44 -6.46
CA MET A 337 -0.89 -20.28 -5.82
C MET A 337 -2.01 -19.96 -6.82
N THR A 338 -1.74 -19.14 -7.84
CA THR A 338 -2.70 -18.83 -8.91
C THR A 338 -3.15 -20.08 -9.65
N HIS A 339 -2.20 -20.97 -9.94
CA HIS A 339 -2.44 -22.23 -10.65
C HIS A 339 -2.73 -23.43 -9.75
N ASN A 340 -2.96 -23.23 -8.44
CA ASN A 340 -3.22 -24.29 -7.46
C ASN A 340 -2.11 -25.35 -7.40
N MET A 341 -0.88 -24.96 -7.61
CA MET A 341 0.30 -25.81 -7.42
C MET A 341 0.70 -25.80 -5.94
N GLY A 342 1.19 -26.92 -5.44
CA GLY A 342 1.70 -27.05 -4.09
C GLY A 342 3.21 -26.81 -4.03
N LEU A 343 3.76 -26.76 -2.81
CA LEU A 343 5.19 -26.55 -2.53
C LEU A 343 6.06 -27.60 -3.22
N GLY A 344 5.58 -28.85 -3.30
CA GLY A 344 6.28 -29.92 -4.00
C GLY A 344 6.47 -29.68 -5.50
N LYS A 345 5.62 -28.86 -6.13
CA LYS A 345 5.81 -28.47 -7.53
C LYS A 345 6.90 -27.41 -7.69
N ILE A 346 7.00 -26.49 -6.75
CA ILE A 346 8.10 -25.51 -6.71
C ILE A 346 9.43 -26.23 -6.51
N SER A 347 9.51 -27.14 -5.53
CA SER A 347 10.77 -27.86 -5.24
C SER A 347 11.21 -28.83 -6.36
N ALA A 348 10.32 -29.19 -7.27
CA ALA A 348 10.64 -30.05 -8.43
C ALA A 348 11.20 -29.27 -9.63
N VAL A 349 11.20 -27.94 -9.59
CA VAL A 349 11.77 -27.10 -10.65
C VAL A 349 13.26 -26.91 -10.39
N THR A 350 14.07 -26.92 -11.46
CA THR A 350 15.50 -26.59 -11.36
C THR A 350 15.67 -25.09 -11.20
N HIS A 351 16.17 -24.67 -10.06
CA HIS A 351 16.50 -23.27 -9.77
C HIS A 351 17.97 -22.99 -10.04
N ILE A 352 18.27 -21.72 -10.34
CA ILE A 352 19.66 -21.25 -10.44
C ILE A 352 20.26 -21.28 -9.02
N TYR A 353 21.45 -21.87 -8.94
CA TYR A 353 22.23 -21.94 -7.70
C TYR A 353 23.11 -20.71 -7.52
#